data_1e26e6a6eb8e0a1081c0f57cf57d1c87
#
_entry.id   1e26e6a6eb8e0a1081c0f57cf57d1c87
#
_cell.length_a   1.000
_cell.length_b   1.000
_cell.length_c   1.000
_cell.angle_alpha   90.00
_cell.angle_beta   90.00
_cell.angle_gamma   90.00
#
_symmetry.space_group_name_H-M   'P 1'
#
loop_
_entity.id
_entity.type
_entity.pdbx_description
1 polymer ?
#
loop_
_entity_poly.entity_id
_entity_poly.type
_entity_poly.pdbx_seq_one_letter_code
_entity_poly.pdbx_strand_id
1 'polypeptide(L)'
;GLPALSEENRPHILTYKDVIAALEKQEPYWSPGKGHGYHPRTIGFLLDEVVRRLTGGTSLGHFWNDKIATPNRIDFRIGDLPAEMVGRIATVYPPKSVKPSEEELPFFRSLADKDSLATAIFASPGGMRALSDINQLDYLQAGLPALGGVGSASGLARFYQILAQRGQLDGVQVLPKPVIDAAFTLQTSGDDHTFLMPTAFTAGFMRDPIGSDGQKHRGHFGPSHRAFGQPGAGGSHAFADPETGISFAYVMNQMEAGILPNRKSLDLIDAIYEHIA
;
A
#
# COMPACT_ATOMS: atom_id res chain seq x y z
N GLY A 1 -8.85 -13.72 -0.98
CA GLY A 1 -9.67 -14.24 0.12
C GLY A 1 -8.88 -14.59 1.39
N LEU A 2 -7.61 -14.15 1.51
CA LEU A 2 -6.74 -14.40 2.68
C LEU A 2 -6.35 -13.09 3.41
N PRO A 3 -7.30 -12.20 3.76
CA PRO A 3 -6.96 -10.92 4.36
C PRO A 3 -6.58 -11.04 5.85
N ALA A 4 -6.96 -12.14 6.50
CA ALA A 4 -6.75 -12.41 7.92
C ALA A 4 -6.33 -13.86 8.17
N LEU A 5 -5.82 -14.10 9.38
CA LEU A 5 -5.64 -15.41 9.97
C LEU A 5 -6.69 -15.61 11.07
N SER A 6 -7.17 -16.85 11.25
CA SER A 6 -8.03 -17.19 12.35
C SER A 6 -7.35 -16.90 13.70
N GLU A 7 -8.12 -16.58 14.74
CA GLU A 7 -7.57 -16.13 16.03
C GLU A 7 -6.65 -17.18 16.67
N GLU A 8 -7.01 -18.45 16.57
CA GLU A 8 -6.24 -19.60 17.07
C GLU A 8 -4.90 -19.83 16.34
N ASN A 9 -4.77 -19.32 15.11
CA ASN A 9 -3.59 -19.49 14.25
C ASN A 9 -2.95 -18.15 13.86
N ARG A 10 -2.90 -17.19 14.77
CA ARG A 10 -2.42 -15.84 14.52
C ARG A 10 -1.05 -15.60 15.15
N PRO A 11 0.06 -15.97 14.46
CA PRO A 11 1.41 -15.76 14.96
C PRO A 11 1.78 -14.28 14.98
N HIS A 12 2.87 -13.97 15.67
CA HIS A 12 3.42 -12.63 15.74
C HIS A 12 3.96 -12.21 14.37
N ILE A 13 3.69 -10.97 13.94
CA ILE A 13 4.06 -10.43 12.62
C ILE A 13 5.57 -10.50 12.32
N LEU A 14 6.42 -10.51 13.34
CA LEU A 14 7.87 -10.64 13.19
C LEU A 14 8.35 -12.09 13.04
N THR A 15 7.48 -13.10 13.20
CA THR A 15 7.83 -14.51 13.02
C THR A 15 7.46 -14.97 11.61
N TYR A 16 8.26 -14.57 10.62
CA TYR A 16 7.98 -14.76 9.20
C TYR A 16 7.53 -16.19 8.84
N LYS A 17 8.31 -17.21 9.25
CA LYS A 17 8.02 -18.60 8.90
C LYS A 17 6.69 -19.09 9.48
N ASP A 18 6.36 -18.66 10.68
CA ASP A 18 5.11 -19.05 11.32
C ASP A 18 3.91 -18.39 10.63
N VAL A 19 4.06 -17.12 10.20
CA VAL A 19 3.04 -16.42 9.41
C VAL A 19 2.79 -17.12 8.08
N ILE A 20 3.84 -17.52 7.35
CA ILE A 20 3.70 -18.26 6.09
C ILE A 20 3.01 -19.60 6.33
N ALA A 21 3.45 -20.36 7.33
CA ALA A 21 2.84 -21.67 7.65
C ALA A 21 1.36 -21.53 8.06
N ALA A 22 0.99 -20.45 8.73
CA ALA A 22 -0.40 -20.14 9.06
C ALA A 22 -1.21 -19.76 7.81
N LEU A 23 -0.67 -18.92 6.92
CA LEU A 23 -1.32 -18.52 5.67
C LEU A 23 -1.54 -19.71 4.71
N GLU A 24 -0.61 -20.65 4.64
CA GLU A 24 -0.74 -21.86 3.82
C GLU A 24 -1.88 -22.79 4.27
N LYS A 25 -2.25 -22.74 5.55
CA LYS A 25 -3.34 -23.52 6.15
C LYS A 25 -4.65 -22.76 6.24
N GLN A 26 -4.63 -21.44 6.07
CA GLN A 26 -5.81 -20.60 6.25
C GLN A 26 -6.80 -20.83 5.12
N GLU A 27 -8.02 -21.21 5.46
CA GLU A 27 -9.13 -21.23 4.51
C GLU A 27 -9.50 -19.79 4.10
N PRO A 28 -9.77 -19.56 2.80
CA PRO A 28 -10.20 -18.25 2.34
C PRO A 28 -11.51 -17.79 2.99
N TYR A 29 -11.58 -16.54 3.43
CA TYR A 29 -12.80 -15.93 3.97
C TYR A 29 -13.90 -15.74 2.92
N TRP A 30 -13.55 -15.73 1.64
CA TRP A 30 -14.47 -15.82 0.50
C TRP A 30 -13.82 -16.60 -0.64
N SER A 31 -14.63 -17.21 -1.47
CA SER A 31 -14.14 -18.01 -2.61
C SER A 31 -13.30 -17.14 -3.55
N PRO A 32 -12.09 -17.57 -3.92
CA PRO A 32 -11.27 -16.87 -4.88
C PRO A 32 -12.02 -16.58 -6.19
N GLY A 33 -11.90 -15.34 -6.70
CA GLY A 33 -12.58 -14.88 -7.90
C GLY A 33 -14.06 -14.47 -7.72
N LYS A 34 -14.62 -14.57 -6.52
CA LYS A 34 -16.02 -14.16 -6.24
C LYS A 34 -16.16 -12.79 -5.58
N GLY A 35 -15.07 -12.08 -5.43
CA GLY A 35 -15.01 -10.75 -4.85
C GLY A 35 -13.57 -10.37 -4.57
N HIS A 36 -13.39 -9.17 -4.06
CA HIS A 36 -12.08 -8.69 -3.62
C HIS A 36 -12.19 -7.97 -2.28
N GLY A 37 -11.06 -7.80 -1.63
CA GLY A 37 -10.93 -7.03 -0.41
C GLY A 37 -9.47 -6.66 -0.17
N TYR A 38 -9.23 -5.51 0.37
CA TYR A 38 -7.89 -5.05 0.68
C TYR A 38 -7.23 -5.95 1.74
N HIS A 39 -6.00 -6.38 1.49
CA HIS A 39 -5.20 -7.19 2.41
C HIS A 39 -4.10 -6.33 3.04
N PRO A 40 -4.35 -5.60 4.15
CA PRO A 40 -3.45 -4.57 4.66
C PRO A 40 -2.08 -5.09 5.11
N ARG A 41 -1.99 -6.34 5.54
CA ARG A 41 -0.74 -6.91 6.06
C ARG A 41 -0.35 -8.22 5.39
N THR A 42 -1.31 -9.13 5.21
CA THR A 42 -1.05 -10.48 4.70
C THR A 42 -0.52 -10.48 3.27
N ILE A 43 -0.91 -9.50 2.43
CA ILE A 43 -0.40 -9.38 1.05
C ILE A 43 1.13 -9.29 1.01
N GLY A 44 1.74 -8.58 1.97
CA GLY A 44 3.19 -8.45 2.03
C GLY A 44 3.89 -9.79 2.23
N PHE A 45 3.37 -10.65 3.10
CA PHE A 45 3.89 -12.00 3.33
C PHE A 45 3.69 -12.89 2.10
N LEU A 46 2.51 -12.84 1.49
CA LEU A 46 2.21 -13.63 0.28
C LEU A 46 3.16 -13.27 -0.87
N LEU A 47 3.37 -11.98 -1.13
CA LEU A 47 4.26 -11.51 -2.19
C LEU A 47 5.74 -11.79 -1.87
N ASP A 48 6.16 -11.58 -0.61
CA ASP A 48 7.53 -11.86 -0.19
C ASP A 48 7.86 -13.36 -0.35
N GLU A 49 6.94 -14.24 0.03
CA GLU A 49 7.13 -15.68 -0.13
C GLU A 49 7.20 -16.10 -1.61
N VAL A 50 6.38 -15.51 -2.48
CA VAL A 50 6.48 -15.74 -3.93
C VAL A 50 7.85 -15.33 -4.45
N VAL A 51 8.34 -14.15 -4.06
CA VAL A 51 9.67 -13.68 -4.47
C VAL A 51 10.76 -14.61 -3.95
N ARG A 52 10.70 -15.04 -2.69
CA ARG A 52 11.68 -16.00 -2.12
C ARG A 52 11.70 -17.32 -2.88
N ARG A 53 10.55 -17.89 -3.18
CA ARG A 53 10.47 -19.15 -3.94
C ARG A 53 11.04 -19.02 -5.35
N LEU A 54 10.79 -17.90 -6.01
CA LEU A 54 11.30 -17.63 -7.36
C LEU A 54 12.81 -17.31 -7.41
N THR A 55 13.36 -16.76 -6.34
CA THR A 55 14.76 -16.29 -6.30
C THR A 55 15.71 -17.18 -5.49
N GLY A 56 15.23 -18.30 -4.96
CA GLY A 56 16.03 -19.17 -4.11
C GLY A 56 16.29 -18.61 -2.72
N GLY A 57 15.40 -17.77 -2.18
CA GLY A 57 15.44 -17.30 -0.79
C GLY A 57 15.61 -15.79 -0.59
N THR A 58 15.80 -15.01 -1.66
CA THR A 58 15.90 -13.54 -1.56
C THR A 58 14.55 -12.94 -1.15
N SER A 59 14.51 -12.13 -0.09
CA SER A 59 13.29 -11.44 0.31
C SER A 59 12.88 -10.36 -0.71
N LEU A 60 11.60 -10.00 -0.71
CA LEU A 60 11.10 -8.90 -1.54
C LEU A 60 11.81 -7.58 -1.20
N GLY A 61 12.09 -7.32 0.09
CA GLY A 61 12.84 -6.14 0.52
C GLY A 61 14.26 -6.12 -0.05
N HIS A 62 15.00 -7.22 0.03
CA HIS A 62 16.32 -7.35 -0.59
C HIS A 62 16.26 -7.20 -2.12
N PHE A 63 15.30 -7.88 -2.76
CA PHE A 63 15.10 -7.76 -4.21
C PHE A 63 14.82 -6.31 -4.61
N TRP A 64 13.92 -5.63 -3.89
CA TRP A 64 13.64 -4.21 -4.10
C TRP A 64 14.88 -3.34 -3.94
N ASN A 65 15.59 -3.47 -2.82
CA ASN A 65 16.77 -2.65 -2.52
C ASN A 65 17.85 -2.82 -3.58
N ASP A 66 18.13 -4.06 -4.01
CA ASP A 66 19.25 -4.39 -4.90
C ASP A 66 18.92 -4.18 -6.38
N LYS A 67 17.70 -4.54 -6.80
CA LYS A 67 17.34 -4.56 -8.23
C LYS A 67 16.64 -3.29 -8.69
N ILE A 68 15.96 -2.60 -7.78
CA ILE A 68 15.14 -1.42 -8.14
C ILE A 68 15.68 -0.16 -7.48
N ALA A 69 15.72 -0.11 -6.14
CA ALA A 69 15.98 1.15 -5.43
C ALA A 69 17.42 1.65 -5.64
N THR A 70 18.42 0.83 -5.34
CA THR A 70 19.84 1.24 -5.41
C THR A 70 20.28 1.62 -6.82
N PRO A 71 20.06 0.80 -7.88
CA PRO A 71 20.46 1.14 -9.24
C PRO A 71 19.82 2.43 -9.76
N ASN A 72 18.59 2.72 -9.32
CA ASN A 72 17.81 3.87 -9.79
C ASN A 72 17.88 5.05 -8.83
N ARG A 73 18.72 5.01 -7.80
CA ARG A 73 18.87 6.08 -6.80
C ARG A 73 17.54 6.50 -6.16
N ILE A 74 16.71 5.50 -5.83
CA ILE A 74 15.43 5.68 -5.16
C ILE A 74 15.68 5.63 -3.65
N ASP A 75 15.48 6.75 -2.97
CA ASP A 75 15.60 6.86 -1.50
C ASP A 75 14.34 6.28 -0.83
N PHE A 76 14.17 4.96 -0.97
CA PHE A 76 13.12 4.16 -0.36
C PHE A 76 13.61 2.73 -0.15
N ARG A 77 13.48 2.20 1.07
CA ARG A 77 13.94 0.87 1.45
C ARG A 77 12.86 0.07 2.16
N ILE A 78 12.98 -1.25 2.07
CA ILE A 78 12.12 -2.21 2.79
C ILE A 78 13.06 -3.14 3.58
N GLY A 79 13.16 -2.90 4.89
CA GLY A 79 14.11 -3.59 5.75
C GLY A 79 15.59 -3.25 5.46
N ASP A 80 16.52 -3.91 6.15
CA ASP A 80 17.97 -3.74 6.01
C ASP A 80 18.40 -2.28 6.02
N LEU A 81 17.89 -1.53 7.01
CA LEU A 81 18.15 -0.11 7.12
C LEU A 81 19.56 0.13 7.66
N PRO A 82 20.44 0.83 6.92
CA PRO A 82 21.74 1.25 7.41
C PRO A 82 21.63 2.12 8.67
N ALA A 83 22.60 2.03 9.56
CA ALA A 83 22.58 2.75 10.84
C ALA A 83 22.42 4.28 10.67
N GLU A 84 23.06 4.84 9.64
CA GLU A 84 22.94 6.24 9.29
C GLU A 84 21.53 6.64 8.81
N MET A 85 20.78 5.72 8.24
CA MET A 85 19.39 5.95 7.85
C MET A 85 18.46 5.90 9.05
N VAL A 86 18.68 4.98 9.99
CA VAL A 86 17.84 4.82 11.20
C VAL A 86 17.74 6.14 11.96
N GLY A 87 18.86 6.87 12.12
CA GLY A 87 18.89 8.16 12.81
C GLY A 87 18.12 9.30 12.10
N ARG A 88 17.70 9.09 10.84
CA ARG A 88 16.95 10.08 10.03
C ARG A 88 15.47 9.76 9.93
N ILE A 89 15.01 8.61 10.43
CA ILE A 89 13.60 8.20 10.34
C ILE A 89 12.76 9.09 11.24
N ALA A 90 11.76 9.72 10.66
CA ALA A 90 10.79 10.50 11.40
C ALA A 90 9.88 9.60 12.24
N THR A 91 9.62 9.99 13.48
CA THR A 91 8.65 9.32 14.33
C THR A 91 7.24 9.51 13.77
N VAL A 92 6.50 8.42 13.61
CA VAL A 92 5.09 8.43 13.21
C VAL A 92 4.22 8.64 14.46
N TYR A 93 3.42 9.70 14.47
CA TYR A 93 2.49 10.02 15.54
C TYR A 93 1.07 9.58 15.19
N PRO A 94 0.31 9.01 16.13
CA PRO A 94 -1.07 8.58 15.89
C PRO A 94 -1.99 9.79 15.63
N PRO A 95 -3.19 9.56 15.06
CA PRO A 95 -4.16 10.62 14.83
C PRO A 95 -4.55 11.31 16.15
N LYS A 96 -4.70 12.63 16.11
CA LYS A 96 -5.16 13.42 17.28
C LYS A 96 -6.65 13.27 17.55
N SER A 97 -7.43 12.91 16.54
CA SER A 97 -8.87 12.63 16.63
C SER A 97 -9.26 11.61 15.59
N VAL A 98 -10.33 10.86 15.87
CA VAL A 98 -10.90 9.90 14.90
C VAL A 98 -12.23 10.48 14.43
N LYS A 99 -12.23 11.12 13.26
CA LYS A 99 -13.43 11.59 12.56
C LYS A 99 -13.40 11.08 11.14
N PRO A 100 -13.88 9.84 10.90
CA PRO A 100 -13.93 9.29 9.55
C PRO A 100 -14.91 10.10 8.68
N SER A 101 -14.70 10.10 7.38
CA SER A 101 -15.66 10.59 6.41
C SER A 101 -16.94 9.74 6.43
N GLU A 102 -18.04 10.25 5.88
CA GLU A 102 -19.29 9.48 5.79
C GLU A 102 -19.10 8.16 5.04
N GLU A 103 -18.29 8.17 4.00
CA GLU A 103 -17.97 7.00 3.20
C GLU A 103 -17.20 5.92 3.99
N GLU A 104 -16.37 6.32 4.94
CA GLU A 104 -15.59 5.42 5.78
C GLU A 104 -16.35 4.88 7.01
N LEU A 105 -17.52 5.46 7.33
CA LEU A 105 -18.28 5.06 8.52
C LEU A 105 -18.62 3.56 8.59
N PRO A 106 -19.01 2.86 7.50
CA PRO A 106 -19.26 1.42 7.54
C PRO A 106 -18.03 0.64 7.98
N PHE A 107 -16.85 0.98 7.45
CA PHE A 107 -15.58 0.37 7.82
C PHE A 107 -15.25 0.60 9.31
N PHE A 108 -15.33 1.84 9.79
CA PHE A 108 -15.01 2.15 11.19
C PHE A 108 -16.00 1.53 12.18
N ARG A 109 -17.27 1.40 11.81
CA ARG A 109 -18.27 0.67 12.62
C ARG A 109 -17.91 -0.82 12.69
N SER A 110 -17.55 -1.42 11.55
CA SER A 110 -17.10 -2.80 11.50
C SER A 110 -15.81 -3.00 12.32
N LEU A 111 -14.84 -2.09 12.22
CA LEU A 111 -13.60 -2.15 13.00
C LEU A 111 -13.83 -2.03 14.52
N ALA A 112 -14.91 -1.38 14.96
CA ALA A 112 -15.29 -1.30 16.36
C ALA A 112 -15.99 -2.57 16.89
N ASP A 113 -16.46 -3.43 16.01
CA ASP A 113 -17.05 -4.73 16.35
C ASP A 113 -15.94 -5.79 16.40
N LYS A 114 -15.68 -6.31 17.62
CA LYS A 114 -14.61 -7.29 17.88
C LYS A 114 -14.74 -8.60 17.10
N ASP A 115 -15.95 -8.98 16.73
CA ASP A 115 -16.25 -10.24 16.05
C ASP A 115 -16.33 -10.06 14.52
N SER A 116 -16.07 -8.85 14.03
CA SER A 116 -16.11 -8.53 12.61
C SER A 116 -14.88 -9.02 11.84
N LEU A 117 -15.07 -9.22 10.53
CA LEU A 117 -13.97 -9.51 9.62
C LEU A 117 -12.94 -8.36 9.57
N ALA A 118 -13.38 -7.10 9.62
CA ALA A 118 -12.46 -5.94 9.64
C ALA A 118 -11.51 -6.00 10.83
N THR A 119 -12.02 -6.29 12.04
CA THR A 119 -11.18 -6.45 13.23
C THR A 119 -10.22 -7.62 13.10
N ALA A 120 -10.65 -8.77 12.59
CA ALA A 120 -9.78 -9.90 12.32
C ALA A 120 -8.65 -9.53 11.34
N ILE A 121 -8.95 -8.80 10.27
CA ILE A 121 -8.00 -8.35 9.25
C ILE A 121 -6.92 -7.44 9.86
N PHE A 122 -7.32 -6.42 10.61
CA PHE A 122 -6.37 -5.46 11.17
C PHE A 122 -5.63 -5.99 12.41
N ALA A 123 -6.08 -7.10 12.98
CA ALA A 123 -5.36 -7.84 14.01
C ALA A 123 -4.40 -8.90 13.44
N SER A 124 -4.42 -9.20 12.13
CA SER A 124 -3.65 -10.29 11.50
C SER A 124 -2.51 -9.81 10.60
N PRO A 125 -1.30 -10.36 10.73
CA PRO A 125 -0.80 -11.19 11.83
C PRO A 125 -0.77 -10.45 13.15
N GLY A 126 -0.61 -11.17 14.28
CA GLY A 126 -0.59 -10.62 15.62
C GLY A 126 0.65 -9.77 15.93
N GLY A 127 0.73 -9.24 17.16
CA GLY A 127 1.89 -8.51 17.66
C GLY A 127 1.88 -6.99 17.41
N MET A 128 1.08 -6.49 16.50
CA MET A 128 0.98 -5.07 16.19
C MET A 128 -0.38 -4.52 16.65
N ARG A 129 -0.39 -3.68 17.67
CA ARG A 129 -1.59 -3.11 18.29
C ARG A 129 -2.01 -1.78 17.69
N ALA A 130 -1.03 -0.98 17.24
CA ALA A 130 -1.24 0.31 16.61
C ALA A 130 -0.24 0.51 15.46
N LEU A 131 -0.57 1.38 14.50
CA LEU A 131 0.37 1.69 13.42
C LEU A 131 1.65 2.37 13.95
N SER A 132 1.58 3.07 15.08
CA SER A 132 2.75 3.66 15.73
C SER A 132 3.78 2.64 16.24
N ASP A 133 3.40 1.34 16.35
CA ASP A 133 4.35 0.27 16.73
C ASP A 133 5.48 0.14 15.69
N ILE A 134 5.26 0.58 14.46
CA ILE A 134 6.28 0.64 13.40
C ILE A 134 7.47 1.55 13.75
N ASN A 135 7.35 2.44 14.75
CA ASN A 135 8.48 3.24 15.23
C ASN A 135 9.55 2.38 15.95
N GLN A 136 9.22 1.16 16.34
CA GLN A 136 10.17 0.26 16.96
C GLN A 136 11.14 -0.30 15.92
N LEU A 137 12.42 -0.36 16.28
CA LEU A 137 13.50 -0.68 15.34
C LEU A 137 13.36 -2.09 14.74
N ASP A 138 12.91 -3.06 15.52
CA ASP A 138 12.69 -4.43 15.06
C ASP A 138 11.60 -4.52 13.98
N TYR A 139 10.53 -3.73 14.06
CA TYR A 139 9.53 -3.63 12.98
C TYR A 139 10.11 -2.98 11.72
N LEU A 140 10.89 -1.90 11.88
CA LEU A 140 11.54 -1.21 10.76
C LEU A 140 12.55 -2.12 10.05
N GLN A 141 13.34 -2.88 10.81
CA GLN A 141 14.35 -3.80 10.27
C GLN A 141 13.77 -5.10 9.71
N ALA A 142 12.58 -5.49 10.16
CA ALA A 142 11.95 -6.75 9.71
C ALA A 142 11.62 -6.80 8.21
N GLY A 143 11.61 -5.65 7.53
CA GLY A 143 11.35 -5.60 6.10
C GLY A 143 9.94 -6.05 5.72
N LEU A 144 8.92 -5.65 6.51
CA LEU A 144 7.52 -5.98 6.27
C LEU A 144 7.02 -5.32 4.98
N PRO A 145 6.83 -6.03 3.86
CA PRO A 145 6.61 -5.38 2.55
C PRO A 145 5.31 -4.56 2.46
N ALA A 146 4.28 -4.92 3.26
CA ALA A 146 3.00 -4.21 3.22
C ALA A 146 2.97 -2.89 4.01
N LEU A 147 3.94 -2.66 4.94
CA LEU A 147 3.87 -1.51 5.86
C LEU A 147 5.23 -1.02 6.40
N GLY A 148 6.32 -1.72 6.11
CA GLY A 148 7.65 -1.43 6.63
C GLY A 148 8.56 -0.61 5.70
N GLY A 149 8.00 -0.01 4.66
CA GLY A 149 8.78 0.84 3.75
C GLY A 149 9.19 2.16 4.40
N VAL A 150 10.46 2.54 4.23
CA VAL A 150 11.05 3.78 4.75
C VAL A 150 11.71 4.56 3.62
N GLY A 151 11.39 5.84 3.48
CA GLY A 151 11.98 6.67 2.43
C GLY A 151 11.51 8.11 2.45
N SER A 152 12.01 8.88 1.50
CA SER A 152 11.63 10.28 1.28
C SER A 152 10.49 10.41 0.27
N ALA A 153 9.78 11.55 0.29
CA ALA A 153 8.79 11.88 -0.73
C ALA A 153 9.42 11.87 -2.13
N SER A 154 10.62 12.44 -2.28
CA SER A 154 11.34 12.45 -3.56
C SER A 154 11.72 11.05 -4.04
N GLY A 155 12.14 10.16 -3.13
CA GLY A 155 12.44 8.76 -3.47
C GLY A 155 11.19 8.03 -3.94
N LEU A 156 10.08 8.20 -3.24
CA LEU A 156 8.82 7.57 -3.61
C LEU A 156 8.26 8.13 -4.94
N ALA A 157 8.30 9.46 -5.14
CA ALA A 157 7.92 10.09 -6.41
C ALA A 157 8.78 9.58 -7.58
N ARG A 158 10.10 9.38 -7.35
CA ARG A 158 10.99 8.83 -8.35
C ARG A 158 10.62 7.38 -8.76
N PHE A 159 10.16 6.56 -7.83
CA PHE A 159 9.60 5.26 -8.18
C PHE A 159 8.34 5.40 -9.05
N TYR A 160 7.40 6.23 -8.64
CA TYR A 160 6.18 6.45 -9.41
C TYR A 160 6.45 7.13 -10.77
N GLN A 161 7.56 7.86 -10.92
CA GLN A 161 8.00 8.40 -12.21
C GLN A 161 8.29 7.27 -13.22
N ILE A 162 8.90 6.15 -12.78
CA ILE A 162 9.09 4.98 -13.65
C ILE A 162 7.74 4.53 -14.24
N LEU A 163 6.70 4.51 -13.41
CA LEU A 163 5.36 4.10 -13.83
C LEU A 163 4.70 5.16 -14.74
N ALA A 164 4.75 6.43 -14.36
CA ALA A 164 4.21 7.53 -15.18
C ALA A 164 4.88 7.59 -16.55
N GLN A 165 6.17 7.29 -16.64
CA GLN A 165 6.96 7.25 -17.88
C GLN A 165 7.01 5.86 -18.53
N ARG A 166 6.01 5.02 -18.29
CA ARG A 166 5.83 3.71 -18.94
C ARG A 166 7.04 2.78 -18.81
N GLY A 167 7.64 2.75 -17.64
CA GLY A 167 8.76 1.88 -17.30
C GLY A 167 10.14 2.50 -17.48
N GLN A 168 10.21 3.76 -17.90
CA GLN A 168 11.48 4.47 -18.10
C GLN A 168 11.81 5.41 -16.93
N LEU A 169 13.10 5.60 -16.70
CA LEU A 169 13.63 6.60 -15.78
C LEU A 169 14.95 7.13 -16.33
N ASP A 170 15.09 8.46 -16.42
CA ASP A 170 16.28 9.12 -16.96
C ASP A 170 16.69 8.58 -18.36
N GLY A 171 15.71 8.23 -19.19
CA GLY A 171 15.92 7.68 -20.53
C GLY A 171 16.28 6.18 -20.58
N VAL A 172 16.32 5.48 -19.44
CA VAL A 172 16.65 4.05 -19.35
C VAL A 172 15.40 3.24 -19.04
N GLN A 173 15.19 2.12 -19.73
CA GLN A 173 14.12 1.18 -19.43
C GLN A 173 14.43 0.42 -18.13
N VAL A 174 13.67 0.67 -17.07
CA VAL A 174 13.81 0.05 -15.74
C VAL A 174 12.86 -1.15 -15.60
N LEU A 175 11.59 -0.96 -16.00
CA LEU A 175 10.57 -2.01 -15.93
C LEU A 175 10.13 -2.40 -17.34
N PRO A 176 10.03 -3.70 -17.65
CA PRO A 176 9.62 -4.14 -18.98
C PRO A 176 8.14 -3.89 -19.24
N LYS A 177 7.78 -3.73 -20.52
CA LYS A 177 6.42 -3.42 -20.95
C LYS A 177 5.33 -4.33 -20.34
N PRO A 178 5.47 -5.66 -20.24
CA PRO A 178 4.43 -6.49 -19.63
C PRO A 178 4.13 -6.15 -18.16
N VAL A 179 5.14 -5.74 -17.39
CA VAL A 179 4.97 -5.29 -16.00
C VAL A 179 4.19 -3.98 -15.94
N ILE A 180 4.50 -3.06 -16.86
CA ILE A 180 3.80 -1.79 -16.97
C ILE A 180 2.36 -2.00 -17.42
N ASP A 181 2.11 -2.86 -18.41
CA ASP A 181 0.76 -3.19 -18.84
C ASP A 181 -0.09 -3.78 -17.70
N ALA A 182 0.50 -4.65 -16.89
CA ALA A 182 -0.16 -5.21 -15.70
C ALA A 182 -0.47 -4.14 -14.64
N ALA A 183 0.46 -3.21 -14.39
CA ALA A 183 0.26 -2.09 -13.48
C ALA A 183 -0.88 -1.14 -13.94
N PHE A 184 -1.12 -1.04 -15.26
CA PHE A 184 -2.17 -0.20 -15.83
C PHE A 184 -3.52 -0.90 -15.98
N THR A 185 -3.53 -2.23 -16.05
CA THR A 185 -4.74 -2.99 -16.33
C THR A 185 -5.57 -3.17 -15.07
N LEU A 186 -6.82 -2.71 -15.13
CA LEU A 186 -7.78 -2.95 -14.05
C LEU A 186 -8.03 -4.46 -13.89
N GLN A 187 -7.82 -4.96 -12.69
CA GLN A 187 -8.03 -6.37 -12.35
C GLN A 187 -9.38 -6.61 -11.68
N THR A 188 -9.81 -5.68 -10.83
CA THR A 188 -11.09 -5.78 -10.12
C THR A 188 -11.60 -4.40 -9.73
N SER A 189 -12.93 -4.25 -9.65
CA SER A 189 -13.62 -3.06 -9.16
C SER A 189 -14.97 -3.44 -8.58
N GLY A 190 -15.43 -2.72 -7.59
CA GLY A 190 -16.71 -2.93 -6.91
C GLY A 190 -16.56 -2.89 -5.40
N ASP A 191 -17.52 -3.49 -4.69
CA ASP A 191 -17.54 -3.49 -3.24
C ASP A 191 -16.40 -4.32 -2.65
N ASP A 192 -15.62 -3.68 -1.78
CA ASP A 192 -14.47 -4.27 -1.10
C ASP A 192 -14.90 -4.91 0.22
N HIS A 193 -14.61 -6.19 0.39
CA HIS A 193 -14.98 -6.93 1.61
C HIS A 193 -14.26 -6.48 2.87
N THR A 194 -13.16 -5.72 2.73
CA THR A 194 -12.38 -5.19 3.86
C THR A 194 -12.80 -3.77 4.20
N PHE A 195 -12.84 -2.89 3.19
CA PHE A 195 -13.15 -1.47 3.39
C PHE A 195 -14.64 -1.17 3.41
N LEU A 196 -15.49 -2.09 2.96
CA LEU A 196 -16.95 -1.94 2.91
C LEU A 196 -17.40 -0.70 2.10
N MET A 197 -16.65 -0.40 1.06
CA MET A 197 -16.91 0.66 0.10
C MET A 197 -16.35 0.26 -1.28
N PRO A 198 -16.78 0.88 -2.38
CA PRO A 198 -16.22 0.59 -3.70
C PRO A 198 -14.72 0.89 -3.76
N THR A 199 -13.94 -0.06 -4.27
CA THR A 199 -12.52 0.09 -4.60
C THR A 199 -12.23 -0.46 -6.00
N ALA A 200 -11.08 -0.11 -6.55
CA ALA A 200 -10.61 -0.61 -7.82
C ALA A 200 -9.11 -0.87 -7.76
N PHE A 201 -8.66 -2.02 -8.26
CA PHE A 201 -7.26 -2.42 -8.22
C PHE A 201 -6.75 -2.85 -9.59
N THR A 202 -5.50 -2.48 -9.84
CA THR A 202 -4.65 -3.07 -10.88
C THR A 202 -3.75 -4.15 -10.27
N ALA A 203 -2.78 -4.66 -11.01
CA ALA A 203 -1.78 -5.53 -10.42
C ALA A 203 -0.81 -4.71 -9.53
N GLY A 204 -1.16 -4.60 -8.25
CA GLY A 204 -0.35 -3.97 -7.21
C GLY A 204 -0.71 -2.54 -6.82
N PHE A 205 -1.69 -1.90 -7.48
CA PHE A 205 -2.06 -0.51 -7.19
C PHE A 205 -3.58 -0.32 -7.10
N MET A 206 -3.99 0.73 -6.40
CA MET A 206 -5.35 1.23 -6.40
C MET A 206 -5.59 2.21 -7.55
N ARG A 207 -6.83 2.28 -8.00
CA ARG A 207 -7.38 3.33 -8.86
C ARG A 207 -8.64 3.90 -8.24
N ASP A 208 -9.05 5.08 -8.70
CA ASP A 208 -10.37 5.56 -8.36
C ASP A 208 -11.43 4.69 -9.07
N PRO A 209 -12.44 4.17 -8.36
CA PRO A 209 -13.55 3.46 -8.98
C PRO A 209 -14.30 4.37 -9.96
N ILE A 210 -14.78 3.77 -11.06
CA ILE A 210 -15.60 4.46 -12.07
C ILE A 210 -17.06 4.01 -11.88
N GLY A 211 -17.96 4.98 -11.77
CA GLY A 211 -19.39 4.74 -11.67
C GLY A 211 -20.01 4.29 -12.99
N SER A 212 -21.27 3.87 -12.94
CA SER A 212 -22.04 3.50 -14.12
C SER A 212 -22.29 4.69 -15.10
N ASP A 213 -22.14 5.91 -14.61
CA ASP A 213 -22.18 7.15 -15.39
C ASP A 213 -20.85 7.48 -16.09
N GLY A 214 -19.83 6.63 -15.92
CA GLY A 214 -18.49 6.82 -16.45
C GLY A 214 -17.63 7.83 -15.68
N GLN A 215 -18.13 8.37 -14.57
CA GLN A 215 -17.39 9.32 -13.74
C GLN A 215 -16.62 8.62 -12.63
N LYS A 216 -15.52 9.23 -12.19
CA LYS A 216 -14.78 8.74 -11.02
C LYS A 216 -15.60 8.98 -9.74
N HIS A 217 -15.70 7.98 -8.89
CA HIS A 217 -16.29 8.14 -7.55
C HIS A 217 -15.47 9.07 -6.67
N ARG A 218 -14.16 9.15 -6.92
CA ARG A 218 -13.21 9.95 -6.13
C ARG A 218 -12.16 10.55 -7.07
N GLY A 219 -11.53 11.63 -6.65
CA GLY A 219 -10.40 12.27 -7.33
C GLY A 219 -9.08 12.06 -6.59
N HIS A 220 -8.86 10.87 -6.03
CA HIS A 220 -7.69 10.63 -5.18
C HIS A 220 -6.37 10.70 -5.97
N PHE A 221 -6.38 10.29 -7.22
CA PHE A 221 -5.20 10.28 -8.08
C PHE A 221 -5.29 11.34 -9.21
N GLY A 222 -5.85 12.51 -8.90
CA GLY A 222 -6.06 13.58 -9.88
C GLY A 222 -7.20 13.28 -10.87
N PRO A 223 -7.36 14.09 -11.94
CA PRO A 223 -8.49 13.99 -12.87
C PRO A 223 -8.39 12.81 -13.83
N SER A 224 -7.19 12.33 -14.16
CA SER A 224 -6.98 11.26 -15.14
C SER A 224 -7.68 9.95 -14.74
N HIS A 225 -8.38 9.33 -15.69
CA HIS A 225 -9.01 8.02 -15.50
C HIS A 225 -8.00 6.86 -15.43
N ARG A 226 -6.76 7.10 -15.82
CA ARG A 226 -5.70 6.09 -15.86
C ARG A 226 -4.69 6.21 -14.73
N ALA A 227 -4.78 7.26 -13.93
CA ALA A 227 -3.92 7.44 -12.76
C ALA A 227 -4.17 6.32 -11.73
N PHE A 228 -3.10 5.87 -11.09
CA PHE A 228 -3.10 4.80 -10.10
C PHE A 228 -1.97 4.98 -9.10
N GLY A 229 -2.18 4.48 -7.91
CA GLY A 229 -1.20 4.62 -6.84
C GLY A 229 -1.60 3.85 -5.59
N GLN A 230 -1.08 4.28 -4.45
CA GLN A 230 -1.45 3.71 -3.16
C GLN A 230 -1.51 4.79 -2.09
N PRO A 231 -2.67 5.04 -1.50
CA PRO A 231 -2.75 5.81 -0.27
C PRO A 231 -2.33 4.94 0.93
N GLY A 232 -1.65 5.55 1.89
CA GLY A 232 -1.30 4.92 3.16
C GLY A 232 -2.22 5.40 4.29
N ALA A 233 -2.52 4.51 5.23
CA ALA A 233 -3.27 4.87 6.42
C ALA A 233 -2.61 6.05 7.15
N GLY A 234 -3.41 7.05 7.51
CA GLY A 234 -2.93 8.27 8.16
C GLY A 234 -2.54 9.40 7.20
N GLY A 235 -2.44 9.14 5.87
CA GLY A 235 -2.37 10.20 4.87
C GLY A 235 -1.14 10.26 3.98
N SER A 236 -0.15 9.37 4.10
CA SER A 236 0.87 9.25 3.05
C SER A 236 0.20 8.85 1.74
N HIS A 237 0.63 9.44 0.62
CA HIS A 237 -0.07 9.27 -0.65
C HIS A 237 0.92 9.38 -1.81
N ALA A 238 0.88 8.41 -2.74
CA ALA A 238 1.71 8.47 -3.93
C ALA A 238 1.01 7.82 -5.12
N PHE A 239 1.24 8.36 -6.32
CA PHE A 239 0.63 7.86 -7.55
C PHE A 239 1.44 8.23 -8.80
N ALA A 240 1.11 7.55 -9.88
CA ALA A 240 1.51 7.85 -11.24
C ALA A 240 0.29 8.19 -12.11
N ASP A 241 0.42 9.21 -12.92
CA ASP A 241 -0.52 9.51 -14.00
C ASP A 241 0.17 9.37 -15.36
N PRO A 242 -0.08 8.26 -16.08
CA PRO A 242 0.56 8.01 -17.37
C PRO A 242 -0.02 8.84 -18.53
N GLU A 243 -1.10 9.59 -18.32
CA GLU A 243 -1.69 10.49 -19.32
C GLU A 243 -1.01 11.84 -19.35
N THR A 244 -0.66 12.36 -18.17
CA THR A 244 0.06 13.63 -18.03
C THR A 244 1.57 13.45 -17.80
N GLY A 245 2.02 12.24 -17.50
CA GLY A 245 3.41 11.95 -17.15
C GLY A 245 3.79 12.36 -15.72
N ILE A 246 2.80 12.72 -14.89
CA ILE A 246 3.03 13.14 -13.50
C ILE A 246 3.28 11.94 -12.60
N SER A 247 4.26 12.10 -11.71
CA SER A 247 4.41 11.30 -10.49
C SER A 247 4.29 12.18 -9.27
N PHE A 248 3.56 11.72 -8.28
CA PHE A 248 3.33 12.45 -7.03
C PHE A 248 3.64 11.59 -5.83
N ALA A 249 4.21 12.19 -4.78
CA ALA A 249 4.32 11.58 -3.47
C ALA A 249 4.25 12.62 -2.35
N TYR A 250 3.44 12.31 -1.36
CA TYR A 250 3.32 13.01 -0.10
C TYR A 250 3.56 12.03 1.03
N VAL A 251 4.48 12.31 1.93
CA VAL A 251 4.74 11.49 3.12
C VAL A 251 4.54 12.32 4.38
N MET A 252 3.93 11.72 5.39
CA MET A 252 3.61 12.37 6.65
C MET A 252 4.26 11.64 7.83
N ASN A 253 4.40 12.32 8.94
CA ASN A 253 4.75 11.72 10.22
C ASN A 253 3.68 11.95 11.31
N GLN A 254 2.74 12.88 11.11
CA GLN A 254 1.54 13.03 11.92
C GLN A 254 0.36 12.42 11.16
N MET A 255 -0.13 11.28 11.63
CA MET A 255 -1.30 10.63 11.04
C MET A 255 -2.56 11.47 11.24
N GLU A 256 -3.46 11.40 10.27
CA GLU A 256 -4.86 11.78 10.40
C GLU A 256 -5.75 10.53 10.45
N ALA A 257 -6.95 10.69 10.97
CA ALA A 257 -7.94 9.62 10.91
C ALA A 257 -8.35 9.35 9.47
N GLY A 258 -8.59 8.08 9.17
CA GLY A 258 -9.04 7.68 7.85
C GLY A 258 -8.12 6.67 7.18
N ILE A 259 -8.68 5.97 6.22
CA ILE A 259 -8.00 5.01 5.34
C ILE A 259 -7.90 5.53 3.91
N LEU A 260 -8.66 6.60 3.61
CA LEU A 260 -8.61 7.32 2.34
C LEU A 260 -7.63 8.50 2.43
N PRO A 261 -7.15 9.04 1.28
CA PRO A 261 -6.37 10.26 1.23
C PRO A 261 -7.11 11.44 1.90
N ASN A 262 -6.37 12.24 2.63
CA ASN A 262 -6.92 13.41 3.32
C ASN A 262 -6.64 14.73 2.56
N ARG A 263 -7.28 15.81 3.00
CA ARG A 263 -7.16 17.14 2.35
C ARG A 263 -5.72 17.63 2.17
N LYS A 264 -4.78 17.25 3.04
CA LYS A 264 -3.38 17.72 2.93
C LYS A 264 -2.73 17.26 1.63
N SER A 265 -2.94 16.00 1.23
CA SER A 265 -2.43 15.51 -0.05
C SER A 265 -3.31 15.91 -1.23
N LEU A 266 -4.63 15.93 -1.05
CA LEU A 266 -5.58 16.25 -2.11
C LEU A 266 -5.47 17.72 -2.54
N ASP A 267 -5.32 18.67 -1.61
CA ASP A 267 -5.14 20.09 -1.95
C ASP A 267 -3.86 20.33 -2.77
N LEU A 268 -2.79 19.56 -2.50
CA LEU A 268 -1.57 19.62 -3.29
C LEU A 268 -1.78 19.05 -4.71
N ILE A 269 -2.54 17.97 -4.83
CA ILE A 269 -2.88 17.36 -6.12
C ILE A 269 -3.73 18.33 -6.94
N ASP A 270 -4.77 18.90 -6.35
CA ASP A 270 -5.65 19.87 -6.99
C ASP A 270 -4.82 21.05 -7.53
N ALA A 271 -3.93 21.63 -6.70
CA ALA A 271 -3.07 22.74 -7.11
C ALA A 271 -2.11 22.39 -8.26
N ILE A 272 -1.57 21.15 -8.30
CA ILE A 272 -0.71 20.70 -9.41
C ILE A 272 -1.51 20.65 -10.71
N TYR A 273 -2.68 20.05 -10.71
CA TYR A 273 -3.47 19.89 -11.94
C TYR A 273 -4.09 21.21 -12.40
N GLU A 274 -4.45 22.13 -11.51
CA GLU A 274 -4.84 23.49 -11.84
C GLU A 274 -3.72 24.28 -12.54
N HIS A 275 -2.46 24.00 -12.20
CA HIS A 275 -1.32 24.74 -12.76
C HIS A 275 -0.86 24.22 -14.12
N ILE A 276 -1.15 22.97 -14.46
CA ILE A 276 -0.73 22.34 -15.72
C ILE A 276 -1.87 22.25 -16.76
N ALA A 277 -3.12 22.56 -16.35
CA ALA A 277 -4.27 22.62 -17.26
C ALA A 277 -4.22 23.88 -18.09
#